data_77f45fb1fe66f687003476b87e861027
#
_entry.id   77f45fb1fe66f687003476b87e861027
#
_cell.length_a   1.000
_cell.length_b   1.000
_cell.length_c   1.000
_cell.angle_alpha   90.00
_cell.angle_beta   90.00
_cell.angle_gamma   90.00
#
_symmetry.space_group_name_H-M   'P 1'
#
loop_
_entity.id
_entity.type
_entity.pdbx_description
1 polymer ?
#
loop_
_entity_poly.entity_id
_entity_poly.type
_entity_poly.pdbx_seq_one_letter_code
_entity_poly.pdbx_strand_id
1 'polypeptide(L)'
;MKQHHSIFPPAASLACALILMLAACTSDALDELPPAGTDPDARPLTITVSDGGMYATGQTRAQERGYSTVFTEGDRIGLYVVKDGTLEVENLCLTLQGGKWTLPAGTSQLLYSPGRSYHAYYPYRDNSYMSGKVSPGDEDFFKVVVYYWLVETNQSTYAQYTASDLMTARGVYSNHTLSFAMEHRMSLLILQVPATKYNYTEKIDGREISKSYYRYTAVISKNSCWQENPCTARLLVNTKSPVPSRPGPYEYYYKGNRETFYFDYSQLNLQPGKYTVHKLGDNEAGKEEFRPLAAGDYYMQDGSILPGNENVRPFHDELQKSCLGVVFWVGEIEGIHWTQTGRLKGDRLLMRDHPECVHGMVVAMNDASQKEKWATGQGETEYAYDWALSFNDFTPGEQADWEEIRKSDTDFGYCKSRLMALYGSRHNDTTFPVYNAIATYAGEHPAPAGSSGWFLPGKNELATLCFGVPKNYTEEGSTYYYENLQMLNKINPQIAMASGNELIGEYWSSNESGTVAWRVNLAPPGYNTKPKTDTYKVRAVLAF
;
A
#
# COMPACT_ATOMS: atom_id res chain seq x y z
N MET A 1 -39.01 -5.10 -45.30
CA MET A 1 -38.42 -6.42 -45.52
C MET A 1 -36.92 -6.37 -45.19
N LYS A 2 -36.48 -7.24 -44.31
CA LYS A 2 -35.13 -7.48 -43.78
C LYS A 2 -34.66 -6.61 -42.60
N GLN A 3 -34.78 -7.26 -41.45
CA GLN A 3 -34.18 -6.97 -40.17
C GLN A 3 -32.66 -7.04 -40.25
N HIS A 4 -31.98 -6.17 -39.47
CA HIS A 4 -30.60 -6.40 -39.06
C HIS A 4 -30.54 -6.44 -37.55
N HIS A 5 -30.17 -7.60 -37.05
CA HIS A 5 -29.89 -7.88 -35.64
C HIS A 5 -28.62 -7.17 -35.16
N SER A 6 -28.75 -6.44 -34.09
CA SER A 6 -27.61 -6.02 -33.29
C SER A 6 -27.19 -7.20 -32.40
N ILE A 7 -25.91 -7.58 -32.44
CA ILE A 7 -25.30 -8.54 -31.53
C ILE A 7 -24.39 -7.77 -30.58
N PHE A 8 -24.83 -7.63 -29.34
CA PHE A 8 -23.94 -7.32 -28.22
C PHE A 8 -23.40 -8.64 -27.64
N PRO A 9 -22.09 -8.77 -27.37
CA PRO A 9 -21.61 -9.90 -26.61
C PRO A 9 -21.80 -9.62 -25.10
N PRO A 10 -22.16 -10.64 -24.30
CA PRO A 10 -22.38 -10.49 -22.88
C PRO A 10 -21.07 -10.44 -22.11
N ALA A 11 -21.03 -9.55 -21.14
CA ALA A 11 -20.05 -9.54 -20.06
C ALA A 11 -20.30 -10.77 -19.15
N ALA A 12 -19.56 -11.84 -19.36
CA ALA A 12 -19.55 -13.00 -18.49
C ALA A 12 -18.24 -13.77 -18.69
N SER A 13 -17.16 -13.38 -18.06
CA SER A 13 -15.94 -14.19 -17.92
C SER A 13 -14.99 -13.59 -16.87
N LEU A 14 -15.44 -13.41 -15.62
CA LEU A 14 -14.51 -13.17 -14.50
C LEU A 14 -14.99 -13.78 -13.17
N ALA A 15 -15.80 -14.82 -13.21
CA ALA A 15 -16.30 -15.51 -12.01
C ALA A 15 -15.91 -17.00 -11.94
N CYS A 16 -15.03 -17.49 -12.80
CA CYS A 16 -14.70 -18.93 -12.86
C CYS A 16 -13.29 -19.32 -12.41
N ALA A 17 -12.46 -18.39 -11.91
CA ALA A 17 -11.12 -18.73 -11.43
C ALA A 17 -11.01 -18.93 -9.91
N LEU A 18 -12.09 -18.73 -9.14
CA LEU A 18 -12.05 -18.86 -7.66
C LEU A 18 -12.76 -20.11 -7.12
N ILE A 19 -13.24 -21.01 -7.96
CA ILE A 19 -14.02 -22.21 -7.52
C ILE A 19 -13.20 -23.52 -7.62
N LEU A 20 -11.98 -23.50 -8.12
CA LEU A 20 -11.18 -24.74 -8.33
C LEU A 20 -10.15 -25.04 -7.25
N MET A 21 -10.15 -24.33 -6.11
CA MET A 21 -9.31 -24.67 -4.96
C MET A 21 -10.09 -25.25 -3.74
N LEU A 22 -11.35 -25.58 -3.89
CA LEU A 22 -12.19 -26.12 -2.81
C LEU A 22 -12.36 -27.65 -2.83
N ALA A 23 -11.65 -28.37 -3.69
CA ALA A 23 -11.87 -29.81 -3.84
C ALA A 23 -10.57 -30.61 -3.70
N ALA A 24 -9.89 -30.50 -2.55
CA ALA A 24 -8.82 -31.45 -2.22
C ALA A 24 -8.71 -31.73 -0.72
N CYS A 25 -9.84 -31.83 -0.02
CA CYS A 25 -9.92 -32.68 1.15
C CYS A 25 -10.57 -34.00 0.66
N THR A 26 -9.78 -34.87 0.05
CA THR A 26 -10.27 -36.15 -0.39
C THR A 26 -10.56 -37.09 0.80
N SER A 27 -11.63 -37.78 0.68
CA SER A 27 -12.32 -38.66 1.63
C SER A 27 -11.54 -39.89 2.12
N ASP A 28 -10.25 -40.01 1.85
CA ASP A 28 -9.50 -41.23 2.16
C ASP A 28 -9.10 -41.37 3.64
N ALA A 29 -9.28 -40.34 4.46
CA ALA A 29 -9.05 -40.41 5.91
C ALA A 29 -10.32 -40.72 6.72
N LEU A 30 -11.46 -40.97 6.04
CA LEU A 30 -12.77 -41.06 6.70
C LEU A 30 -13.15 -42.46 7.18
N ASP A 31 -12.39 -43.50 6.80
CA ASP A 31 -12.79 -44.88 7.09
C ASP A 31 -12.35 -45.41 8.47
N GLU A 32 -11.59 -44.64 9.28
CA GLU A 32 -11.01 -45.15 10.53
C GLU A 32 -11.24 -44.29 11.79
N LEU A 33 -12.24 -43.42 11.83
CA LEU A 33 -12.66 -42.89 13.13
C LEU A 33 -13.49 -43.99 13.84
N PRO A 34 -13.07 -44.47 15.03
CA PRO A 34 -13.83 -45.48 15.73
C PRO A 34 -15.27 -45.03 15.96
N PRO A 35 -16.26 -45.91 15.82
CA PRO A 35 -17.67 -45.56 15.99
C PRO A 35 -17.89 -44.92 17.36
N ALA A 36 -18.60 -43.81 17.39
CA ALA A 36 -18.98 -43.14 18.63
C ALA A 36 -19.76 -44.13 19.49
N GLY A 37 -19.17 -44.66 20.57
CA GLY A 37 -19.96 -45.49 21.46
C GLY A 37 -19.26 -46.45 22.41
N THR A 38 -17.95 -46.51 22.50
CA THR A 38 -17.28 -47.51 23.37
C THR A 38 -16.53 -46.93 24.57
N ASP A 39 -16.36 -45.60 24.65
CA ASP A 39 -15.72 -44.96 25.79
C ASP A 39 -16.74 -44.07 26.54
N PRO A 40 -17.20 -44.45 27.75
CA PRO A 40 -18.18 -43.68 28.53
C PRO A 40 -17.67 -42.30 28.94
N ASP A 41 -16.35 -42.06 28.87
CA ASP A 41 -15.72 -40.75 29.20
C ASP A 41 -15.41 -39.90 27.98
N ALA A 42 -15.76 -40.37 26.77
CA ALA A 42 -15.55 -39.62 25.53
C ALA A 42 -16.45 -38.36 25.48
N ARG A 43 -15.85 -37.18 25.31
CA ARG A 43 -16.56 -35.88 25.30
C ARG A 43 -16.20 -35.08 24.06
N PRO A 44 -17.18 -34.32 23.49
CA PRO A 44 -16.92 -33.44 22.37
C PRO A 44 -15.86 -32.39 22.70
N LEU A 45 -14.94 -32.13 21.75
CA LEU A 45 -13.86 -31.18 21.92
C LEU A 45 -14.17 -29.82 21.24
N THR A 46 -13.96 -28.76 21.95
CA THR A 46 -13.76 -27.42 21.35
C THR A 46 -12.27 -27.27 21.05
N ILE A 47 -11.93 -26.80 19.85
CA ILE A 47 -10.54 -26.65 19.43
C ILE A 47 -10.18 -25.17 19.39
N THR A 48 -9.06 -24.82 20.02
CA THR A 48 -8.47 -23.49 19.98
C THR A 48 -7.02 -23.58 19.51
N VAL A 49 -6.62 -22.63 18.69
CA VAL A 49 -5.25 -22.53 18.17
C VAL A 49 -4.76 -21.11 18.37
N SER A 50 -3.59 -20.97 18.93
CA SER A 50 -2.90 -19.71 19.13
C SER A 50 -1.46 -19.80 18.65
N ASP A 51 -0.89 -18.68 18.25
CA ASP A 51 0.53 -18.59 17.93
C ASP A 51 1.33 -18.19 19.18
N GLY A 52 2.47 -18.85 19.40
CA GLY A 52 3.44 -18.53 20.44
C GLY A 52 4.37 -17.36 20.09
N GLY A 53 4.42 -16.96 18.79
CA GLY A 53 5.30 -15.93 18.26
C GLY A 53 6.76 -16.34 18.12
N MET A 54 7.52 -15.57 17.33
CA MET A 54 8.98 -15.71 17.22
C MET A 54 9.70 -14.72 18.14
N TYR A 55 10.85 -15.09 18.64
CA TYR A 55 11.65 -14.31 19.58
C TYR A 55 13.02 -13.98 18.99
N ALA A 56 13.64 -12.87 19.42
CA ALA A 56 15.00 -12.56 19.03
C ALA A 56 15.98 -13.64 19.50
N THR A 57 16.98 -13.95 18.69
CA THR A 57 18.05 -14.87 19.08
C THR A 57 18.75 -14.33 20.34
N GLY A 58 18.80 -15.16 21.38
CA GLY A 58 19.38 -14.78 22.70
C GLY A 58 18.38 -14.22 23.71
N GLN A 59 17.09 -14.06 23.36
CA GLN A 59 16.03 -13.67 24.30
C GLN A 59 15.23 -14.88 24.78
N THR A 60 14.62 -14.75 25.97
CA THR A 60 13.70 -15.74 26.53
C THR A 60 12.25 -15.33 26.27
N ARG A 61 11.29 -16.28 26.39
CA ARG A 61 9.85 -16.03 26.20
C ARG A 61 9.24 -14.93 27.09
N ALA A 62 9.94 -14.52 28.14
CA ALA A 62 9.46 -13.51 29.11
C ALA A 62 9.65 -12.06 28.64
N GLN A 63 10.33 -11.82 27.52
CA GLN A 63 10.59 -10.49 26.99
C GLN A 63 10.01 -10.37 25.55
N GLU A 64 9.22 -9.36 25.34
CA GLU A 64 8.55 -8.89 24.10
C GLU A 64 8.26 -9.93 22.98
N ARG A 65 6.98 -10.04 22.62
CA ARG A 65 6.50 -10.82 21.45
C ARG A 65 6.89 -10.09 20.16
N GLY A 66 7.96 -10.55 19.49
CA GLY A 66 8.45 -9.91 18.27
C GLY A 66 7.52 -10.09 17.07
N TYR A 67 7.32 -11.33 16.63
CA TYR A 67 6.51 -11.62 15.43
C TYR A 67 5.56 -12.76 15.72
N SER A 68 4.27 -12.52 15.53
CA SER A 68 3.19 -13.50 15.72
C SER A 68 2.29 -13.58 14.49
N THR A 69 1.80 -14.77 14.23
CA THR A 69 0.82 -15.04 13.17
C THR A 69 -0.60 -14.90 13.73
N VAL A 70 -1.45 -14.20 13.01
CA VAL A 70 -2.88 -14.12 13.30
C VAL A 70 -3.59 -15.04 12.29
N PHE A 71 -4.24 -16.08 12.78
CA PHE A 71 -5.02 -16.98 11.94
C PHE A 71 -6.28 -16.29 11.43
N THR A 72 -6.58 -16.49 10.16
CA THR A 72 -7.69 -15.84 9.44
C THR A 72 -8.65 -16.89 8.85
N GLU A 73 -9.87 -16.46 8.51
CA GLU A 73 -10.87 -17.30 7.87
C GLU A 73 -10.30 -18.05 6.65
N GLY A 74 -10.51 -19.37 6.63
CA GLY A 74 -9.98 -20.23 5.59
C GLY A 74 -8.61 -20.85 5.90
N ASP A 75 -7.92 -20.43 6.96
CA ASP A 75 -6.69 -21.10 7.41
C ASP A 75 -6.95 -22.57 7.77
N ARG A 76 -5.98 -23.42 7.48
CA ARG A 76 -6.10 -24.88 7.69
C ARG A 76 -4.93 -25.42 8.48
N ILE A 77 -5.24 -26.31 9.44
CA ILE A 77 -4.25 -27.08 10.20
C ILE A 77 -4.44 -28.56 9.97
N GLY A 78 -3.37 -29.34 10.09
CA GLY A 78 -3.41 -30.79 10.11
C GLY A 78 -3.37 -31.32 11.55
N LEU A 79 -4.30 -32.20 11.89
CA LEU A 79 -4.42 -32.80 13.21
C LEU A 79 -4.08 -34.27 13.15
N TYR A 80 -3.33 -34.76 14.13
CA TYR A 80 -3.02 -36.15 14.40
C TYR A 80 -3.47 -36.52 15.79
N VAL A 81 -3.99 -37.77 15.95
CA VAL A 81 -4.30 -38.35 17.25
C VAL A 81 -3.54 -39.65 17.40
N VAL A 82 -2.86 -39.81 18.52
CA VAL A 82 -2.07 -40.99 18.86
C VAL A 82 -2.62 -41.61 20.14
N LYS A 83 -2.81 -42.90 20.14
CA LYS A 83 -3.14 -43.72 21.32
C LYS A 83 -2.14 -44.85 21.45
N ASP A 84 -1.55 -45.02 22.60
CA ASP A 84 -0.60 -46.10 22.90
C ASP A 84 0.52 -46.26 21.84
N GLY A 85 1.02 -45.09 21.32
CA GLY A 85 2.08 -45.04 20.30
C GLY A 85 1.59 -45.33 18.87
N THR A 86 0.29 -45.55 18.65
CA THR A 86 -0.30 -45.80 17.33
C THR A 86 -1.16 -44.64 16.86
N LEU A 87 -1.08 -44.29 15.57
CA LEU A 87 -1.94 -43.27 14.96
C LEU A 87 -3.40 -43.79 14.90
N GLU A 88 -4.32 -43.06 15.55
CA GLU A 88 -5.77 -43.26 15.41
C GLU A 88 -6.38 -42.30 14.38
N VAL A 89 -5.82 -41.11 14.25
CA VAL A 89 -6.22 -40.13 13.25
C VAL A 89 -4.95 -39.57 12.61
N GLU A 90 -4.91 -39.64 11.29
CA GLU A 90 -3.79 -39.15 10.48
C GLU A 90 -4.22 -37.96 9.65
N ASN A 91 -3.50 -36.83 9.84
CA ASN A 91 -3.57 -35.63 9.02
C ASN A 91 -4.98 -35.07 8.76
N LEU A 92 -5.84 -35.08 9.78
CA LEU A 92 -7.20 -34.55 9.69
C LEU A 92 -7.15 -33.03 9.47
N CYS A 93 -7.73 -32.57 8.36
CA CYS A 93 -7.77 -31.13 8.00
C CYS A 93 -8.84 -30.42 8.82
N LEU A 94 -8.42 -29.44 9.62
CA LEU A 94 -9.33 -28.50 10.29
C LEU A 94 -9.24 -27.14 9.60
N THR A 95 -10.38 -26.49 9.40
CA THR A 95 -10.46 -25.18 8.74
C THR A 95 -11.04 -24.15 9.71
N LEU A 96 -10.47 -22.95 9.74
CA LEU A 96 -11.02 -21.84 10.50
C LEU A 96 -12.21 -21.25 9.75
N GLN A 97 -13.41 -21.35 10.33
CA GLN A 97 -14.67 -20.88 9.75
C GLN A 97 -15.55 -20.26 10.85
N GLY A 98 -16.01 -19.03 10.62
CA GLY A 98 -16.82 -18.29 11.61
C GLY A 98 -16.11 -18.15 12.97
N GLY A 99 -14.78 -17.98 12.95
CA GLY A 99 -13.95 -17.87 14.14
C GLY A 99 -13.76 -19.17 14.91
N LYS A 100 -14.11 -20.35 14.34
CA LYS A 100 -13.98 -21.67 14.96
C LYS A 100 -13.23 -22.63 14.05
N TRP A 101 -12.41 -23.49 14.64
CA TRP A 101 -11.77 -24.60 13.94
C TRP A 101 -12.77 -25.72 13.75
N THR A 102 -13.13 -25.99 12.49
CA THR A 102 -14.18 -26.91 12.11
C THR A 102 -13.62 -28.15 11.42
N LEU A 103 -14.26 -29.28 11.66
CA LEU A 103 -13.99 -30.54 10.98
C LEU A 103 -14.55 -30.52 9.54
N PRO A 104 -13.99 -31.30 8.62
CA PRO A 104 -14.60 -31.51 7.30
C PRO A 104 -16.04 -32.02 7.41
N ALA A 105 -16.88 -31.67 6.44
CA ALA A 105 -18.27 -32.14 6.38
C ALA A 105 -18.32 -33.67 6.30
N GLY A 106 -19.18 -34.29 7.10
CA GLY A 106 -19.32 -35.73 7.18
C GLY A 106 -18.32 -36.42 8.11
N THR A 107 -17.40 -35.70 8.72
CA THR A 107 -16.49 -36.26 9.73
C THR A 107 -17.20 -36.40 11.07
N SER A 108 -17.00 -37.56 11.74
CA SER A 108 -17.48 -37.76 13.11
C SER A 108 -16.84 -36.75 14.07
N GLN A 109 -17.59 -36.39 15.10
CA GLN A 109 -17.10 -35.44 16.10
C GLN A 109 -15.84 -35.97 16.80
N LEU A 110 -14.81 -35.13 16.91
CA LEU A 110 -13.62 -35.47 17.66
C LEU A 110 -13.93 -35.51 19.16
N LEU A 111 -13.61 -36.63 19.80
CA LEU A 111 -13.90 -36.88 21.23
C LEU A 111 -12.58 -36.92 22.01
N TYR A 112 -12.60 -36.40 23.22
CA TYR A 112 -11.52 -36.65 24.18
C TYR A 112 -11.61 -38.06 24.73
N SER A 113 -10.46 -38.72 24.84
CA SER A 113 -10.33 -39.98 25.57
C SER A 113 -9.01 -40.03 26.32
N PRO A 114 -8.98 -40.55 27.56
CA PRO A 114 -7.73 -40.74 28.30
C PRO A 114 -6.72 -41.60 27.51
N GLY A 115 -5.44 -41.26 27.61
CA GLY A 115 -4.36 -41.97 26.91
C GLY A 115 -4.13 -41.53 25.46
N ARG A 116 -4.97 -40.66 24.93
CA ARG A 116 -4.72 -40.02 23.62
C ARG A 116 -3.81 -38.79 23.75
N SER A 117 -2.91 -38.63 22.79
CA SER A 117 -2.18 -37.38 22.57
C SER A 117 -2.58 -36.78 21.22
N TYR A 118 -2.61 -35.47 21.17
CA TYR A 118 -3.08 -34.69 20.03
C TYR A 118 -1.94 -33.82 19.53
N HIS A 119 -1.70 -33.80 18.22
CA HIS A 119 -0.61 -33.06 17.60
C HIS A 119 -1.15 -32.30 16.40
N ALA A 120 -0.83 -31.03 16.28
CA ALA A 120 -1.27 -30.19 15.18
C ALA A 120 -0.11 -29.46 14.52
N TYR A 121 -0.27 -29.13 13.24
CA TYR A 121 0.70 -28.33 12.50
C TYR A 121 -0.01 -27.36 11.55
N TYR A 122 0.66 -26.30 11.17
CA TYR A 122 0.25 -25.27 10.22
C TYR A 122 1.45 -24.89 9.33
N PRO A 123 1.26 -24.55 8.05
CA PRO A 123 0.02 -24.67 7.27
C PRO A 123 -0.24 -26.12 6.83
N TYR A 124 -1.52 -26.47 6.67
CA TYR A 124 -1.93 -27.81 6.24
C TYR A 124 -1.32 -28.19 4.89
N ARG A 125 -0.82 -29.40 4.81
CA ARG A 125 -0.41 -30.11 3.58
C ARG A 125 -1.19 -31.42 3.49
N ASP A 126 -1.49 -31.84 2.28
CA ASP A 126 -2.22 -33.10 2.08
C ASP A 126 -1.40 -34.37 2.38
N ASN A 127 -2.05 -35.54 2.32
CA ASN A 127 -1.41 -36.79 2.62
C ASN A 127 -0.31 -37.17 1.62
N SER A 128 -0.33 -36.66 0.38
CA SER A 128 0.75 -36.90 -0.58
C SER A 128 2.08 -36.33 -0.08
N TYR A 129 2.01 -35.24 0.71
CA TYR A 129 3.19 -34.65 1.34
C TYR A 129 3.46 -35.24 2.73
N MET A 130 2.43 -35.50 3.54
CA MET A 130 2.57 -35.76 4.98
C MET A 130 2.72 -37.23 5.35
N SER A 131 2.23 -38.17 4.52
CA SER A 131 2.23 -39.59 4.83
C SER A 131 3.63 -40.14 5.15
N GLY A 132 3.73 -40.89 6.24
CA GLY A 132 4.96 -41.51 6.72
C GLY A 132 6.02 -40.53 7.28
N LYS A 133 5.67 -39.24 7.48
CA LYS A 133 6.63 -38.24 7.97
C LYS A 133 6.44 -37.85 9.44
N VAL A 134 5.55 -38.48 10.16
CA VAL A 134 5.37 -38.26 11.61
C VAL A 134 5.97 -39.41 12.42
N SER A 135 6.33 -39.14 13.67
CA SER A 135 7.00 -40.10 14.57
C SER A 135 6.18 -40.29 15.85
N PRO A 136 5.16 -41.14 15.87
CA PRO A 136 4.24 -41.28 17.00
C PRO A 136 4.88 -41.63 18.34
N GLY A 137 6.05 -42.29 18.31
CA GLY A 137 6.81 -42.66 19.52
C GLY A 137 7.91 -41.67 19.95
N ASP A 138 8.17 -40.65 19.16
CA ASP A 138 9.22 -39.68 19.46
C ASP A 138 8.69 -38.49 20.31
N GLU A 139 9.54 -37.91 21.11
CA GLU A 139 9.23 -36.66 21.86
C GLU A 139 8.86 -35.53 20.90
N ASP A 140 9.60 -35.40 19.80
CA ASP A 140 9.27 -34.49 18.70
C ASP A 140 8.51 -35.26 17.61
N PHE A 141 7.18 -35.26 17.73
CA PHE A 141 6.27 -35.93 16.81
C PHE A 141 6.49 -35.51 15.33
N PHE A 142 6.81 -34.25 15.08
CA PHE A 142 7.00 -33.68 13.75
C PHE A 142 8.46 -33.57 13.29
N LYS A 143 9.38 -34.24 13.97
CA LYS A 143 10.82 -34.22 13.67
C LYS A 143 11.14 -34.48 12.18
N VAL A 144 10.51 -35.48 11.58
CA VAL A 144 10.72 -35.85 10.17
C VAL A 144 10.10 -34.81 9.24
N VAL A 145 8.91 -34.28 9.59
CA VAL A 145 8.27 -33.20 8.84
C VAL A 145 9.19 -31.96 8.81
N VAL A 146 9.72 -31.54 9.97
CA VAL A 146 10.64 -30.40 10.07
C VAL A 146 11.87 -30.59 9.19
N TYR A 147 12.45 -31.82 9.20
CA TYR A 147 13.64 -32.12 8.41
C TYR A 147 13.39 -31.99 6.90
N TYR A 148 12.22 -32.42 6.41
CA TYR A 148 11.86 -32.40 4.99
C TYR A 148 10.97 -31.21 4.59
N TRP A 149 10.68 -30.27 5.51
CA TRP A 149 9.86 -29.12 5.18
C TRP A 149 10.55 -28.22 4.17
N LEU A 150 9.93 -28.08 3.01
CA LEU A 150 10.43 -27.22 1.96
C LEU A 150 9.89 -25.80 2.17
N VAL A 151 10.77 -24.87 2.47
CA VAL A 151 10.46 -23.44 2.37
C VAL A 151 10.48 -23.03 0.90
N GLU A 152 9.57 -22.15 0.51
CA GLU A 152 9.52 -21.64 -0.85
C GLU A 152 10.86 -20.94 -1.20
N THR A 153 11.40 -21.22 -2.38
CA THR A 153 12.61 -20.56 -2.87
C THR A 153 12.34 -19.08 -3.21
N ASN A 154 11.11 -18.78 -3.59
CA ASN A 154 10.60 -17.42 -3.78
C ASN A 154 9.54 -17.13 -2.72
N GLN A 155 9.85 -16.24 -1.79
CA GLN A 155 8.96 -15.78 -0.72
C GLN A 155 8.58 -14.30 -0.92
N SER A 156 8.59 -13.81 -2.16
CA SER A 156 8.36 -12.38 -2.45
C SER A 156 6.91 -11.93 -2.23
N THR A 157 5.96 -12.86 -2.18
CA THR A 157 4.58 -12.56 -1.81
C THR A 157 4.31 -12.99 -0.37
N TYR A 158 3.37 -12.31 0.30
CA TYR A 158 2.96 -12.68 1.66
C TYR A 158 2.47 -14.13 1.75
N ALA A 159 1.74 -14.60 0.75
CA ALA A 159 1.25 -15.98 0.68
C ALA A 159 2.39 -17.01 0.59
N GLN A 160 3.42 -16.78 -0.21
CA GLN A 160 4.59 -17.66 -0.30
C GLN A 160 5.41 -17.65 0.99
N TYR A 161 5.56 -16.46 1.59
CA TYR A 161 6.23 -16.28 2.87
C TYR A 161 5.52 -17.08 3.97
N THR A 162 4.21 -16.88 4.16
CA THR A 162 3.44 -17.60 5.20
C THR A 162 3.31 -19.09 4.93
N ALA A 163 3.25 -19.53 3.66
CA ALA A 163 3.24 -20.96 3.30
C ALA A 163 4.57 -21.67 3.64
N SER A 164 5.65 -20.92 3.86
CA SER A 164 6.94 -21.46 4.27
C SER A 164 7.06 -21.66 5.79
N ASP A 165 6.16 -21.10 6.59
CA ASP A 165 6.26 -21.06 8.04
C ASP A 165 5.61 -22.27 8.70
N LEU A 166 6.38 -23.34 8.87
CA LEU A 166 5.91 -24.50 9.62
C LEU A 166 5.81 -24.18 11.10
N MET A 167 4.60 -24.32 11.63
CA MET A 167 4.35 -24.31 13.07
C MET A 167 3.80 -25.66 13.54
N THR A 168 4.13 -26.07 14.75
CA THR A 168 3.68 -27.32 15.34
C THR A 168 3.26 -27.13 16.79
N ALA A 169 2.31 -27.94 17.26
CA ALA A 169 1.90 -27.95 18.67
C ALA A 169 1.50 -29.33 19.14
N ARG A 170 1.72 -29.59 20.43
CA ARG A 170 1.07 -30.64 21.18
C ARG A 170 -0.17 -30.09 21.87
N GLY A 171 -1.31 -30.74 21.70
CA GLY A 171 -2.58 -30.32 22.30
C GLY A 171 -2.60 -30.48 23.80
N VAL A 172 -3.13 -29.50 24.49
CA VAL A 172 -3.39 -29.50 25.92
C VAL A 172 -4.91 -29.51 26.15
N TYR A 173 -5.42 -30.53 26.80
CA TYR A 173 -6.83 -30.66 27.13
C TYR A 173 -7.14 -30.03 28.49
N SER A 174 -8.14 -29.20 28.54
CA SER A 174 -8.69 -28.61 29.77
C SER A 174 -10.14 -28.14 29.51
N ASN A 175 -11.05 -28.47 30.45
CA ASN A 175 -12.45 -28.00 30.41
C ASN A 175 -13.14 -28.15 29.04
N HIS A 176 -13.13 -29.36 28.47
CA HIS A 176 -13.68 -29.68 27.15
C HIS A 176 -13.04 -28.92 25.98
N THR A 177 -11.92 -28.25 26.20
CA THR A 177 -11.18 -27.53 25.19
C THR A 177 -9.82 -28.19 24.95
N LEU A 178 -9.52 -28.45 23.68
CA LEU A 178 -8.21 -28.86 23.21
C LEU A 178 -7.50 -27.66 22.62
N SER A 179 -6.47 -27.21 23.29
CA SER A 179 -5.73 -26.00 22.96
C SER A 179 -4.38 -26.33 22.33
N PHE A 180 -4.08 -25.71 21.18
CA PHE A 180 -2.79 -25.79 20.51
C PHE A 180 -2.09 -24.43 20.55
N ALA A 181 -1.01 -24.35 21.33
CA ALA A 181 -0.08 -23.20 21.30
C ALA A 181 1.00 -23.52 20.26
N MET A 182 0.84 -22.99 19.04
CA MET A 182 1.74 -23.27 17.92
C MET A 182 3.13 -22.67 18.17
N GLU A 183 4.15 -23.45 17.88
CA GLU A 183 5.55 -23.04 17.92
C GLU A 183 6.13 -23.06 16.51
N HIS A 184 6.76 -21.96 16.09
CA HIS A 184 7.45 -21.89 14.81
C HIS A 184 8.65 -22.83 14.78
N ARG A 185 8.79 -23.58 13.68
CA ARG A 185 9.88 -24.54 13.46
C ARG A 185 10.93 -23.99 12.48
N MET A 186 10.59 -22.92 11.77
CA MET A 186 11.51 -22.22 10.87
C MET A 186 12.24 -21.11 11.63
N SER A 187 13.36 -20.65 11.07
CA SER A 187 14.07 -19.47 11.54
C SER A 187 13.68 -18.27 10.70
N LEU A 188 13.39 -17.13 11.31
CA LEU A 188 13.09 -15.90 10.59
C LEU A 188 14.35 -15.05 10.47
N LEU A 189 14.78 -14.81 9.24
CA LEU A 189 15.82 -13.85 8.90
C LEU A 189 15.18 -12.53 8.50
N ILE A 190 15.55 -11.47 9.19
CA ILE A 190 15.13 -10.10 8.89
C ILE A 190 16.34 -9.38 8.32
N LEU A 191 16.23 -8.91 7.08
CA LEU A 191 17.24 -8.14 6.39
C LEU A 191 16.91 -6.67 6.51
N GLN A 192 17.83 -5.89 7.07
CA GLN A 192 17.73 -4.44 7.12
C GLN A 192 18.84 -3.82 6.29
N VAL A 193 18.47 -2.99 5.32
CA VAL A 193 19.42 -2.18 4.56
C VAL A 193 19.54 -0.78 5.17
N PRO A 194 20.60 -0.04 4.87
CA PRO A 194 20.77 1.32 5.35
C PRO A 194 19.57 2.19 4.99
N ALA A 195 18.81 2.54 5.99
CA ALA A 195 17.69 3.46 5.90
C ALA A 195 17.40 4.03 7.29
N THR A 196 17.04 5.30 7.32
CA THR A 196 16.53 5.95 8.53
C THR A 196 15.02 6.07 8.39
N LYS A 197 14.29 5.51 9.35
CA LYS A 197 12.86 5.74 9.48
C LYS A 197 12.66 7.03 10.26
N TYR A 198 12.02 7.99 9.64
CA TYR A 198 11.62 9.22 10.29
C TYR A 198 10.16 9.12 10.70
N ASN A 199 9.89 9.46 11.95
CA ASN A 199 8.54 9.60 12.46
C ASN A 199 8.25 11.08 12.62
N TYR A 200 7.05 11.50 12.28
CA TYR A 200 6.59 12.85 12.55
C TYR A 200 5.15 12.84 13.06
N THR A 201 4.83 13.86 13.85
CA THR A 201 3.50 14.04 14.39
C THR A 201 3.06 15.45 14.07
N GLU A 202 1.90 15.59 13.48
CA GLU A 202 1.24 16.87 13.24
C GLU A 202 0.01 17.02 14.11
N LYS A 203 -0.27 18.24 14.55
CA LYS A 203 -1.54 18.57 15.22
C LYS A 203 -2.45 19.22 14.20
N ILE A 204 -3.55 18.53 13.89
CA ILE A 204 -4.58 18.99 12.98
C ILE A 204 -5.90 18.97 13.75
N ASP A 205 -6.59 20.10 13.85
CA ASP A 205 -7.83 20.26 14.63
C ASP A 205 -7.74 19.72 16.07
N GLY A 206 -6.57 19.89 16.70
CA GLY A 206 -6.31 19.40 18.04
C GLY A 206 -6.04 17.89 18.16
N ARG A 207 -6.02 17.16 17.04
CA ARG A 207 -5.66 15.73 16.99
C ARG A 207 -4.20 15.57 16.58
N GLU A 208 -3.51 14.65 17.24
CA GLU A 208 -2.16 14.24 16.81
C GLU A 208 -2.27 13.12 15.78
N ILE A 209 -1.68 13.36 14.60
CA ILE A 209 -1.58 12.38 13.51
C ILE A 209 -0.12 12.03 13.34
N SER A 210 0.20 10.75 13.55
CA SER A 210 1.56 10.25 13.39
C SER A 210 1.71 9.56 12.03
N LYS A 211 2.74 9.93 11.29
CA LYS A 211 3.16 9.27 10.04
C LYS A 211 4.63 8.93 10.09
N SER A 212 5.02 7.97 9.28
CA SER A 212 6.41 7.57 9.11
C SER A 212 6.83 7.69 7.66
N TYR A 213 8.08 8.03 7.44
CA TYR A 213 8.70 8.01 6.13
C TYR A 213 10.16 7.57 6.24
N TYR A 214 10.75 7.18 5.12
CA TYR A 214 12.06 6.56 5.11
C TYR A 214 13.04 7.37 4.27
N ARG A 215 14.26 7.55 4.80
CA ARG A 215 15.41 7.94 4.00
C ARG A 215 16.11 6.67 3.57
N TYR A 216 16.14 6.41 2.27
CA TYR A 216 16.80 5.26 1.72
C TYR A 216 18.22 5.62 1.27
N THR A 217 19.21 4.95 1.82
CA THR A 217 20.56 4.89 1.22
C THR A 217 20.74 3.57 0.49
N ALA A 218 19.79 2.64 0.64
CA ALA A 218 19.74 1.38 -0.07
C ALA A 218 18.30 0.86 -0.15
N VAL A 219 18.01 0.03 -1.14
CA VAL A 219 16.73 -0.66 -1.32
C VAL A 219 17.01 -2.10 -1.72
N ILE A 220 16.31 -3.04 -1.09
CA ILE A 220 16.36 -4.44 -1.49
C ILE A 220 15.59 -4.56 -2.80
N SER A 221 16.27 -4.98 -3.87
CA SER A 221 15.57 -5.30 -5.11
C SER A 221 14.64 -6.51 -4.90
N LYS A 222 13.53 -6.56 -5.64
CA LYS A 222 12.48 -7.58 -5.53
C LYS A 222 13.00 -8.99 -5.81
N ASN A 223 13.71 -9.59 -4.87
CA ASN A 223 14.18 -10.95 -5.01
C ASN A 223 13.71 -11.79 -3.83
N SER A 224 13.06 -12.88 -4.09
CA SER A 224 12.85 -14.05 -3.22
C SER A 224 12.44 -13.82 -1.75
N CYS A 225 12.42 -12.58 -1.25
CA CYS A 225 12.03 -12.21 0.13
C CYS A 225 10.72 -11.42 0.14
N TRP A 226 9.93 -11.61 1.17
CA TRP A 226 8.80 -10.71 1.40
C TRP A 226 9.30 -9.38 1.93
N GLN A 227 9.00 -8.30 1.22
CA GLN A 227 9.33 -6.93 1.64
C GLN A 227 8.23 -6.39 2.55
N GLU A 228 8.58 -6.17 3.81
CA GLU A 228 7.71 -5.49 4.76
C GLU A 228 7.64 -3.99 4.45
N ASN A 229 8.76 -3.42 4.08
CA ASN A 229 8.93 -2.05 3.61
C ASN A 229 10.21 -2.00 2.75
N PRO A 230 10.49 -0.90 2.05
CA PRO A 230 11.64 -0.84 1.13
C PRO A 230 13.02 -1.13 1.73
N CYS A 231 13.17 -1.00 3.05
CA CYS A 231 14.45 -1.22 3.74
C CYS A 231 14.45 -2.44 4.66
N THR A 232 13.34 -3.17 4.76
CA THR A 232 13.23 -4.36 5.60
C THR A 232 12.56 -5.48 4.81
N ALA A 233 13.25 -6.59 4.69
CA ALA A 233 12.70 -7.81 4.09
C ALA A 233 12.78 -8.98 5.07
N ARG A 234 11.86 -9.93 4.92
CA ARG A 234 11.75 -11.13 5.74
C ARG A 234 11.91 -12.37 4.89
N LEU A 235 12.55 -13.37 5.47
CA LEU A 235 12.78 -14.67 4.85
C LEU A 235 12.72 -15.77 5.90
N LEU A 236 11.96 -16.81 5.64
CA LEU A 236 11.94 -18.01 6.46
C LEU A 236 12.97 -19.02 5.96
N VAL A 237 13.72 -19.60 6.87
CA VAL A 237 14.82 -20.51 6.60
C VAL A 237 14.63 -21.79 7.42
N ASN A 238 14.66 -22.94 6.77
CA ASN A 238 14.72 -24.22 7.46
C ASN A 238 16.18 -24.61 7.76
N THR A 239 16.60 -24.38 8.99
CA THR A 239 17.96 -24.70 9.44
C THR A 239 18.19 -26.20 9.69
N LYS A 240 17.14 -27.03 9.62
CA LYS A 240 17.20 -28.49 9.81
C LYS A 240 17.13 -29.25 8.49
N SER A 241 16.82 -28.57 7.38
CA SER A 241 16.75 -29.21 6.07
C SER A 241 18.13 -29.69 5.60
N PRO A 242 18.20 -30.92 5.04
CA PRO A 242 19.45 -31.43 4.43
C PRO A 242 19.83 -30.65 3.15
N VAL A 243 18.84 -30.01 2.54
CA VAL A 243 19.03 -29.13 1.39
C VAL A 243 18.80 -27.71 1.88
N PRO A 244 19.86 -26.97 2.21
CA PRO A 244 19.68 -25.58 2.54
C PRO A 244 19.05 -24.88 1.34
N SER A 245 17.82 -24.37 1.54
CA SER A 245 17.25 -23.45 0.59
C SER A 245 18.22 -22.27 0.52
N ARG A 246 18.93 -22.19 -0.60
CA ARG A 246 19.74 -21.01 -0.93
C ARG A 246 18.82 -20.11 -1.75
N PRO A 247 18.14 -19.14 -1.15
CA PRO A 247 17.54 -18.09 -1.94
C PRO A 247 18.68 -17.48 -2.76
N GLY A 248 18.39 -17.12 -4.00
CA GLY A 248 19.38 -16.60 -4.94
C GLY A 248 20.10 -15.37 -4.42
N PRO A 249 21.01 -14.82 -5.20
CA PRO A 249 21.71 -13.60 -4.81
C PRO A 249 20.69 -12.52 -4.52
N TYR A 250 20.84 -11.85 -3.37
CA TYR A 250 20.09 -10.66 -3.04
C TYR A 250 20.82 -9.46 -3.61
N GLU A 251 20.08 -8.65 -4.34
CA GLU A 251 20.60 -7.41 -4.86
C GLU A 251 20.00 -6.27 -4.06
N TYR A 252 20.82 -5.35 -3.64
CA TYR A 252 20.39 -4.08 -3.07
C TYR A 252 21.22 -2.96 -3.68
N TYR A 253 20.61 -1.79 -3.76
CA TYR A 253 21.29 -0.60 -4.21
C TYR A 253 21.80 0.16 -2.99
N TYR A 254 23.06 0.45 -2.96
CA TYR A 254 23.72 1.18 -1.89
C TYR A 254 24.59 2.28 -2.45
N LYS A 255 24.35 3.51 -2.03
CA LYS A 255 25.07 4.71 -2.53
C LYS A 255 25.16 4.77 -4.06
N GLY A 256 24.11 4.31 -4.74
CA GLY A 256 24.02 4.30 -6.19
C GLY A 256 24.65 3.13 -6.91
N ASN A 257 25.29 2.24 -6.20
CA ASN A 257 25.86 1.03 -6.76
C ASN A 257 24.95 -0.16 -6.50
N ARG A 258 24.89 -1.06 -7.48
CA ARG A 258 24.23 -2.35 -7.32
C ARG A 258 25.18 -3.27 -6.59
N GLU A 259 24.81 -3.67 -5.39
CA GLU A 259 25.55 -4.62 -4.57
C GLU A 259 24.85 -5.97 -4.62
N THR A 260 25.63 -7.04 -4.82
CA THR A 260 25.12 -8.40 -4.78
C THR A 260 25.56 -9.06 -3.49
N PHE A 261 24.63 -9.58 -2.73
CA PHE A 261 24.88 -10.20 -1.46
C PHE A 261 24.47 -11.67 -1.48
N TYR A 262 25.35 -12.55 -1.04
CA TYR A 262 25.11 -13.98 -0.86
C TYR A 262 25.08 -14.30 0.63
N PHE A 263 24.00 -14.92 1.09
CA PHE A 263 23.94 -15.37 2.48
C PHE A 263 24.74 -16.64 2.69
N ASP A 264 25.68 -16.58 3.60
CA ASP A 264 26.20 -17.75 4.29
C ASP A 264 25.39 -17.94 5.58
N TYR A 265 24.36 -18.78 5.53
CA TYR A 265 23.52 -19.06 6.69
C TYR A 265 24.29 -19.62 7.88
N SER A 266 25.46 -20.25 7.66
CA SER A 266 26.30 -20.77 8.73
C SER A 266 26.86 -19.68 9.64
N GLN A 267 26.94 -18.44 9.13
CA GLN A 267 27.43 -17.28 9.87
C GLN A 267 26.32 -16.51 10.62
N LEU A 268 25.05 -16.84 10.39
CA LEU A 268 23.93 -16.02 10.86
C LEU A 268 23.31 -16.50 12.18
N ASN A 269 23.82 -17.52 12.83
CA ASN A 269 23.27 -18.07 14.11
C ASN A 269 21.73 -18.21 14.08
N LEU A 270 21.18 -18.76 13.00
CA LEU A 270 19.75 -18.96 12.84
C LEU A 270 19.28 -20.12 13.72
N GLN A 271 18.19 -19.92 14.45
CA GLN A 271 17.60 -20.93 15.35
C GLN A 271 16.10 -21.09 15.06
N PRO A 272 15.55 -22.32 15.07
CA PRO A 272 14.12 -22.56 14.92
C PRO A 272 13.30 -21.76 15.95
N GLY A 273 12.20 -21.16 15.52
CA GLY A 273 11.32 -20.35 16.37
C GLY A 273 11.91 -19.03 16.82
N LYS A 274 13.05 -18.64 16.25
CA LYS A 274 13.72 -17.38 16.55
C LYS A 274 13.85 -16.51 15.32
N TYR A 275 13.90 -15.19 15.52
CA TYR A 275 14.30 -14.27 14.46
C TYR A 275 15.72 -13.74 14.69
N THR A 276 16.39 -13.46 13.61
CA THR A 276 17.72 -12.83 13.59
C THR A 276 17.66 -11.64 12.64
N VAL A 277 18.08 -10.48 13.14
CA VAL A 277 18.21 -9.27 12.31
C VAL A 277 19.63 -9.21 11.76
N HIS A 278 19.72 -9.17 10.43
CA HIS A 278 20.97 -8.98 9.73
C HIS A 278 20.99 -7.62 9.04
N LYS A 279 21.86 -6.74 9.51
CA LYS A 279 22.02 -5.39 8.98
C LYS A 279 23.03 -5.41 7.83
N LEU A 280 22.62 -4.89 6.68
CA LEU A 280 23.46 -4.74 5.49
C LEU A 280 23.96 -3.29 5.41
N GLY A 281 25.18 -3.07 4.97
CA GLY A 281 25.76 -1.75 4.82
C GLY A 281 26.29 -1.14 6.12
N ASP A 282 26.07 0.16 6.31
CA ASP A 282 26.62 0.91 7.43
C ASP A 282 25.69 0.92 8.67
N ASN A 283 26.10 1.67 9.70
CA ASN A 283 25.42 1.72 11.00
C ASN A 283 24.04 2.41 10.97
N GLU A 284 23.59 2.91 9.81
CA GLU A 284 22.26 3.57 9.68
C GLU A 284 21.13 2.55 9.45
N ALA A 285 21.44 1.25 9.28
CA ALA A 285 20.42 0.24 9.07
C ALA A 285 19.48 0.12 10.29
N GLY A 286 18.19 0.37 10.05
CA GLY A 286 17.15 0.30 11.07
C GLY A 286 17.14 1.46 12.06
N LYS A 287 17.81 2.59 11.78
CA LYS A 287 17.76 3.80 12.59
C LYS A 287 16.37 4.44 12.54
N GLU A 288 15.86 4.92 13.66
CA GLU A 288 14.63 5.70 13.74
C GLU A 288 14.93 7.11 14.25
N GLU A 289 14.37 8.11 13.60
CA GLU A 289 14.50 9.52 13.99
C GLU A 289 13.17 10.24 13.84
N PHE A 290 12.99 11.35 14.55
CA PHE A 290 11.85 12.24 14.38
C PHE A 290 12.27 13.44 13.52
N ARG A 291 11.50 13.69 12.45
CA ARG A 291 11.69 14.82 11.55
C ARG A 291 10.32 15.28 11.03
N PRO A 292 10.03 16.58 11.00
CA PRO A 292 8.80 17.06 10.38
C PRO A 292 8.82 16.86 8.86
N LEU A 293 7.63 16.68 8.29
CA LEU A 293 7.42 16.75 6.84
C LEU A 293 7.90 18.13 6.33
N ALA A 294 8.51 18.15 5.17
CA ALA A 294 9.04 19.40 4.59
C ALA A 294 8.75 19.50 3.09
N ALA A 295 8.55 20.73 2.61
CA ALA A 295 8.53 20.96 1.18
C ALA A 295 9.88 20.58 0.56
N GLY A 296 9.84 19.88 -0.58
CA GLY A 296 10.99 19.25 -1.21
C GLY A 296 11.11 17.75 -0.91
N ASP A 297 10.29 17.19 0.00
CA ASP A 297 10.21 15.75 0.20
C ASP A 297 9.49 15.09 -0.98
N TYR A 298 9.84 13.85 -1.28
CA TYR A 298 9.23 13.08 -2.36
C TYR A 298 8.01 12.32 -1.87
N TYR A 299 6.98 12.29 -2.69
CA TYR A 299 5.76 11.50 -2.46
C TYR A 299 5.77 10.26 -3.36
N MET A 300 5.66 9.10 -2.74
CA MET A 300 5.82 7.81 -3.41
C MET A 300 4.46 7.18 -3.75
N GLN A 301 4.46 6.22 -4.67
CA GLN A 301 3.26 5.53 -5.14
C GLN A 301 2.50 4.75 -4.05
N ASP A 302 3.18 4.37 -2.99
CA ASP A 302 2.59 3.72 -1.81
C ASP A 302 2.08 4.71 -0.75
N GLY A 303 2.15 6.01 -1.03
CA GLY A 303 1.78 7.09 -0.10
C GLY A 303 2.86 7.41 0.93
N SER A 304 4.02 6.75 0.89
CA SER A 304 5.15 7.07 1.77
C SER A 304 5.86 8.36 1.33
N ILE A 305 6.58 8.93 2.28
CA ILE A 305 7.39 10.14 2.06
C ILE A 305 8.87 9.78 2.16
N LEU A 306 9.65 10.31 1.21
CA LEU A 306 11.10 10.19 1.18
C LEU A 306 11.72 11.58 1.34
N PRO A 307 12.65 11.79 2.31
CA PRO A 307 13.26 13.10 2.53
C PRO A 307 14.02 13.62 1.32
N GLY A 308 13.66 14.81 0.83
CA GLY A 308 14.27 15.40 -0.36
C GLY A 308 15.63 16.07 -0.12
N ASN A 309 15.87 16.60 1.09
CA ASN A 309 17.03 17.45 1.37
C ASN A 309 18.29 16.71 1.82
N GLU A 310 18.22 15.42 2.01
CA GLU A 310 19.29 14.65 2.61
C GLU A 310 19.84 13.63 1.64
N ASN A 311 20.75 14.04 0.78
CA ASN A 311 21.72 13.22 0.04
C ASN A 311 21.27 11.81 -0.42
N VAL A 312 20.01 11.63 -0.81
CA VAL A 312 19.57 10.46 -1.55
C VAL A 312 20.10 10.63 -2.96
N ARG A 313 21.34 10.31 -3.19
CA ARG A 313 21.96 10.34 -4.52
C ARG A 313 22.64 9.00 -4.79
N PRO A 314 22.42 8.47 -5.99
CA PRO A 314 21.36 8.81 -6.96
C PRO A 314 20.04 8.13 -6.60
N PHE A 315 18.92 8.70 -7.07
CA PHE A 315 17.67 7.97 -7.16
C PHE A 315 17.92 6.76 -8.07
N HIS A 316 17.81 5.57 -7.55
CA HIS A 316 17.90 4.38 -8.41
C HIS A 316 16.57 4.15 -9.14
N ASP A 317 16.63 3.38 -10.22
CA ASP A 317 15.52 3.18 -11.15
C ASP A 317 14.19 2.79 -10.48
N GLU A 318 14.21 1.98 -9.43
CA GLU A 318 13.00 1.56 -8.73
C GLU A 318 12.35 2.69 -7.92
N LEU A 319 13.15 3.54 -7.28
CA LEU A 319 12.64 4.74 -6.60
C LEU A 319 12.13 5.77 -7.60
N GLN A 320 12.80 5.93 -8.75
CA GLN A 320 12.33 6.81 -9.82
C GLN A 320 10.96 6.38 -10.33
N LYS A 321 10.77 5.09 -10.59
CA LYS A 321 9.49 4.54 -11.07
C LYS A 321 8.35 4.69 -10.07
N SER A 322 8.65 4.67 -8.78
CA SER A 322 7.66 4.78 -7.71
C SER A 322 7.48 6.20 -7.17
N CYS A 323 8.28 7.17 -7.61
CA CYS A 323 8.15 8.56 -7.20
C CYS A 323 7.06 9.26 -8.02
N LEU A 324 6.01 9.70 -7.36
CA LEU A 324 4.88 10.39 -7.98
C LEU A 324 5.08 11.90 -8.11
N GLY A 325 5.78 12.50 -7.13
CA GLY A 325 5.93 13.94 -7.12
C GLY A 325 6.74 14.47 -5.94
N VAL A 326 6.78 15.79 -5.83
CA VAL A 326 7.51 16.53 -4.80
C VAL A 326 6.52 17.36 -3.98
N VAL A 327 6.62 17.26 -2.66
CA VAL A 327 5.81 18.07 -1.73
C VAL A 327 6.21 19.54 -1.88
N PHE A 328 5.24 20.39 -2.17
CA PHE A 328 5.47 21.84 -2.28
C PHE A 328 4.73 22.65 -1.20
N TRP A 329 3.75 22.06 -0.55
CA TRP A 329 3.04 22.63 0.57
C TRP A 329 2.94 21.61 1.70
N VAL A 330 3.12 22.07 2.94
CA VAL A 330 2.98 21.26 4.16
C VAL A 330 1.99 21.93 5.08
N GLY A 331 1.00 21.18 5.54
CA GLY A 331 -0.08 21.64 6.40
C GLY A 331 -1.45 21.55 5.72
N GLU A 332 -2.46 22.04 6.42
CA GLU A 332 -3.84 22.02 5.92
C GLU A 332 -3.97 22.82 4.63
N ILE A 333 -4.78 22.33 3.71
CA ILE A 333 -5.00 22.94 2.39
C ILE A 333 -5.65 24.32 2.52
N GLU A 334 -6.47 24.53 3.55
CA GLU A 334 -7.02 25.85 3.89
C GLU A 334 -5.93 26.90 4.10
N GLY A 335 -4.76 26.52 4.59
CA GLY A 335 -3.61 27.42 4.78
C GLY A 335 -2.96 27.93 3.48
N ILE A 336 -3.24 27.29 2.33
CA ILE A 336 -2.76 27.76 1.01
C ILE A 336 -3.46 29.06 0.58
N HIS A 337 -4.60 29.37 1.19
CA HIS A 337 -5.42 30.50 0.76
C HIS A 337 -5.27 31.72 1.66
N TRP A 338 -4.88 32.81 1.02
CA TRP A 338 -5.01 34.13 1.59
C TRP A 338 -6.07 34.91 0.81
N THR A 339 -7.15 35.31 1.48
CA THR A 339 -8.13 36.22 0.90
C THR A 339 -7.88 37.65 1.41
N GLN A 340 -8.08 38.65 0.58
CA GLN A 340 -8.00 40.07 0.99
C GLN A 340 -8.93 40.40 2.16
N THR A 341 -9.93 39.59 2.42
CA THR A 341 -10.94 39.77 3.47
C THR A 341 -10.61 39.03 4.77
N GLY A 342 -9.46 38.34 4.85
CA GLY A 342 -9.08 37.55 6.03
C GLY A 342 -9.97 36.33 6.33
N ARG A 343 -10.87 35.95 5.41
CA ARG A 343 -11.66 34.73 5.51
C ARG A 343 -11.03 33.67 4.61
N LEU A 344 -10.43 32.68 5.23
CA LEU A 344 -9.97 31.46 4.54
C LEU A 344 -11.21 30.75 3.99
N LYS A 345 -11.31 30.66 2.67
CA LYS A 345 -12.25 29.74 2.02
C LYS A 345 -11.39 28.62 1.43
N GLY A 346 -11.49 27.44 2.02
CA GLY A 346 -10.86 26.26 1.48
C GLY A 346 -11.51 25.76 0.18
N ASP A 347 -10.93 24.78 -0.47
CA ASP A 347 -11.62 23.98 -1.47
C ASP A 347 -12.61 23.05 -0.75
N ARG A 348 -13.84 23.53 -0.63
CA ARG A 348 -14.89 22.84 0.14
C ARG A 348 -15.22 21.47 -0.43
N LEU A 349 -15.13 21.34 -1.75
CA LEU A 349 -15.38 20.08 -2.42
C LEU A 349 -14.27 19.07 -2.11
N LEU A 350 -13.01 19.48 -2.17
CA LEU A 350 -11.88 18.66 -1.78
C LEU A 350 -11.99 18.20 -0.31
N MET A 351 -12.32 19.11 0.60
CA MET A 351 -12.46 18.81 2.03
C MET A 351 -13.61 17.83 2.31
N ARG A 352 -14.69 17.89 1.52
CA ARG A 352 -15.81 16.94 1.63
C ARG A 352 -15.43 15.57 1.12
N ASP A 353 -14.81 15.51 -0.06
CA ASP A 353 -14.52 14.26 -0.77
C ASP A 353 -13.30 13.54 -0.18
N HIS A 354 -12.34 14.31 0.35
CA HIS A 354 -11.06 13.82 0.87
C HIS A 354 -10.71 14.49 2.21
N PRO A 355 -11.51 14.25 3.27
CA PRO A 355 -11.26 14.82 4.59
C PRO A 355 -9.95 14.37 5.23
N GLU A 356 -9.35 13.31 4.70
CA GLU A 356 -8.04 12.79 5.11
C GLU A 356 -6.85 13.56 4.54
N CYS A 357 -7.05 14.40 3.51
CA CYS A 357 -5.99 15.16 2.86
C CYS A 357 -5.65 16.42 3.64
N VAL A 358 -4.91 16.26 4.74
CA VAL A 358 -4.61 17.34 5.71
C VAL A 358 -3.12 17.60 5.88
N HIS A 359 -2.27 16.86 5.15
CA HIS A 359 -0.82 16.92 5.35
C HIS A 359 -0.11 17.87 4.40
N GLY A 360 -0.64 18.05 3.20
CA GLY A 360 -0.01 18.94 2.23
C GLY A 360 -0.40 18.66 0.79
N MET A 361 0.38 19.26 -0.11
CA MET A 361 0.20 19.12 -1.56
C MET A 361 1.49 18.72 -2.26
N VAL A 362 1.34 17.95 -3.31
CA VAL A 362 2.40 17.38 -4.15
C VAL A 362 2.24 17.89 -5.58
N VAL A 363 3.33 18.28 -6.21
CA VAL A 363 3.38 18.51 -7.66
C VAL A 363 3.92 17.27 -8.36
N ALA A 364 3.31 16.89 -9.45
CA ALA A 364 3.68 15.73 -10.27
C ALA A 364 5.15 15.79 -10.74
N MET A 365 5.79 14.65 -10.99
CA MET A 365 7.17 14.59 -11.48
C MET A 365 7.30 15.09 -12.92
N ASN A 366 6.29 14.88 -13.75
CA ASN A 366 6.32 15.23 -15.16
C ASN A 366 5.13 16.11 -15.56
N ASP A 367 5.28 16.85 -16.64
CA ASP A 367 4.17 17.56 -17.25
C ASP A 367 3.17 16.54 -17.82
N ALA A 368 1.89 16.74 -17.53
CA ALA A 368 0.82 15.95 -18.10
C ALA A 368 0.67 16.21 -19.62
N SER A 369 1.00 17.42 -20.06
CA SER A 369 1.15 17.77 -21.48
C SER A 369 2.05 18.98 -21.65
N GLN A 370 2.73 19.04 -22.79
CA GLN A 370 3.60 20.17 -23.16
C GLN A 370 2.84 21.29 -23.88
N LYS A 371 1.70 20.98 -24.52
CA LYS A 371 0.90 21.92 -25.31
C LYS A 371 -0.55 21.47 -25.37
N GLU A 372 -1.39 22.11 -24.57
CA GLU A 372 -2.83 21.86 -24.59
C GLU A 372 -3.61 23.15 -24.72
N LYS A 373 -4.71 23.11 -25.45
CA LYS A 373 -5.75 24.15 -25.36
C LYS A 373 -6.45 24.01 -24.02
N TRP A 374 -6.91 25.15 -23.48
CA TRP A 374 -7.65 25.14 -22.24
C TRP A 374 -9.03 24.49 -22.42
N ALA A 375 -9.78 24.88 -23.47
CA ALA A 375 -11.08 24.34 -23.84
C ALA A 375 -11.25 24.27 -25.37
N THR A 376 -12.29 23.56 -25.81
CA THR A 376 -12.78 23.53 -27.20
C THR A 376 -14.30 23.72 -27.21
N GLY A 377 -14.87 23.95 -28.39
CA GLY A 377 -16.31 24.09 -28.57
C GLY A 377 -16.90 25.27 -27.82
N GLN A 378 -18.08 25.13 -27.27
CA GLN A 378 -18.76 26.20 -26.51
C GLN A 378 -17.95 26.68 -25.31
N GLY A 379 -17.18 25.79 -24.67
CA GLY A 379 -16.28 26.13 -23.54
C GLY A 379 -15.19 27.13 -23.89
N GLU A 380 -14.86 27.38 -25.19
CA GLU A 380 -13.91 28.41 -25.59
C GLU A 380 -14.43 29.82 -25.31
N THR A 381 -15.74 30.01 -25.32
CA THR A 381 -16.36 31.33 -25.21
C THR A 381 -17.20 31.52 -23.97
N GLU A 382 -17.66 30.42 -23.36
CA GLU A 382 -18.49 30.46 -22.16
C GLU A 382 -17.66 30.32 -20.88
N TYR A 383 -18.14 30.98 -19.83
CA TYR A 383 -17.60 30.80 -18.47
C TYR A 383 -18.36 29.68 -17.77
N ALA A 384 -17.73 28.55 -17.53
CA ALA A 384 -18.38 27.37 -16.95
C ALA A 384 -19.05 27.65 -15.60
N TYR A 385 -18.49 28.54 -14.80
CA TYR A 385 -19.06 28.93 -13.52
C TYR A 385 -20.36 29.72 -13.68
N ASP A 386 -20.41 30.71 -14.63
CA ASP A 386 -21.61 31.49 -14.91
C ASP A 386 -22.72 30.62 -15.52
N TRP A 387 -22.33 29.68 -16.41
CA TRP A 387 -23.25 28.67 -16.91
C TRP A 387 -23.87 27.88 -15.75
N ALA A 388 -23.07 27.37 -14.84
CA ALA A 388 -23.56 26.58 -13.71
C ALA A 388 -24.46 27.38 -12.77
N LEU A 389 -24.25 28.70 -12.61
CA LEU A 389 -25.14 29.57 -11.86
C LEU A 389 -26.55 29.69 -12.48
N SER A 390 -26.64 29.60 -13.80
CA SER A 390 -27.90 29.69 -14.53
C SER A 390 -28.57 28.32 -14.81
N PHE A 391 -27.85 27.21 -14.59
CA PHE A 391 -28.30 25.86 -14.86
C PHE A 391 -29.15 25.31 -13.71
N ASN A 392 -30.32 24.71 -14.01
CA ASN A 392 -31.28 24.28 -13.00
C ASN A 392 -31.61 22.78 -13.06
N ASP A 393 -30.99 22.01 -13.94
CA ASP A 393 -31.29 20.59 -14.15
C ASP A 393 -30.15 19.67 -13.72
N PHE A 394 -29.74 19.84 -12.45
CA PHE A 394 -28.75 18.97 -11.82
C PHE A 394 -29.41 17.73 -11.22
N THR A 395 -28.79 16.58 -11.38
CA THR A 395 -29.09 15.41 -10.55
C THR A 395 -28.76 15.69 -9.08
N PRO A 396 -29.34 14.96 -8.10
CA PRO A 396 -29.03 15.20 -6.68
C PRO A 396 -27.54 15.17 -6.33
N GLY A 397 -26.75 14.30 -6.97
CA GLY A 397 -25.30 14.24 -6.77
C GLY A 397 -24.58 15.47 -7.35
N GLU A 398 -24.91 15.86 -8.57
CA GLU A 398 -24.37 17.06 -9.21
C GLU A 398 -24.74 18.33 -8.46
N GLN A 399 -25.96 18.39 -7.90
CA GLN A 399 -26.41 19.51 -7.07
C GLN A 399 -25.55 19.62 -5.79
N ALA A 400 -25.25 18.50 -5.14
CA ALA A 400 -24.39 18.48 -3.97
C ALA A 400 -22.95 18.93 -4.29
N ASP A 401 -22.39 18.47 -5.40
CA ASP A 401 -21.09 18.94 -5.89
C ASP A 401 -21.11 20.43 -6.21
N TRP A 402 -22.13 20.89 -6.91
CA TRP A 402 -22.31 22.30 -7.26
C TRP A 402 -22.42 23.22 -6.04
N GLU A 403 -23.16 22.79 -5.01
CA GLU A 403 -23.28 23.56 -3.76
C GLU A 403 -21.93 23.76 -3.06
N GLU A 404 -21.06 22.75 -3.05
CA GLU A 404 -19.72 22.89 -2.48
C GLU A 404 -18.79 23.69 -3.39
N ILE A 405 -18.85 23.50 -4.71
CA ILE A 405 -18.11 24.34 -5.68
C ILE A 405 -18.44 25.82 -5.49
N ARG A 406 -19.72 26.16 -5.33
CA ARG A 406 -20.19 27.53 -5.10
C ARG A 406 -19.68 28.14 -3.81
N LYS A 407 -19.48 27.33 -2.77
CA LYS A 407 -18.95 27.75 -1.47
C LYS A 407 -17.42 27.82 -1.46
N SER A 408 -16.76 27.12 -2.40
CA SER A 408 -15.31 27.09 -2.52
C SER A 408 -14.78 28.45 -3.01
N ASP A 409 -13.53 28.72 -2.72
CA ASP A 409 -12.80 29.78 -3.41
C ASP A 409 -12.58 29.37 -4.87
N THR A 410 -12.88 30.28 -5.79
CA THR A 410 -12.80 30.01 -7.22
C THR A 410 -11.36 29.87 -7.74
N ASP A 411 -10.37 30.10 -6.90
CA ASP A 411 -8.95 29.99 -7.25
C ASP A 411 -8.34 28.60 -6.97
N PHE A 412 -9.17 27.64 -6.50
CA PHE A 412 -8.76 26.28 -6.23
C PHE A 412 -8.90 25.34 -7.42
N GLY A 413 -7.97 24.38 -7.50
CA GLY A 413 -7.86 23.47 -8.63
C GLY A 413 -8.84 22.32 -8.59
N TYR A 414 -9.04 21.68 -7.44
CA TYR A 414 -9.88 20.49 -7.34
C TYR A 414 -11.34 20.79 -7.69
N CYS A 415 -11.95 21.78 -7.05
CA CYS A 415 -13.34 22.14 -7.34
C CYS A 415 -13.53 22.62 -8.79
N LYS A 416 -12.56 23.31 -9.38
CA LYS A 416 -12.62 23.74 -10.78
C LYS A 416 -12.47 22.56 -11.75
N SER A 417 -11.62 21.60 -11.45
CA SER A 417 -11.54 20.36 -12.25
C SER A 417 -12.87 19.60 -12.26
N ARG A 418 -13.55 19.54 -11.11
CA ARG A 418 -14.90 18.95 -11.02
C ARG A 418 -15.94 19.77 -11.81
N LEU A 419 -15.85 21.09 -11.79
CA LEU A 419 -16.73 21.95 -12.60
C LEU A 419 -16.52 21.73 -14.10
N MET A 420 -15.27 21.60 -14.57
CA MET A 420 -14.97 21.26 -15.96
C MET A 420 -15.61 19.92 -16.36
N ALA A 421 -15.49 18.91 -15.50
CA ALA A 421 -16.12 17.61 -15.73
C ALA A 421 -17.64 17.72 -15.82
N LEU A 422 -18.27 18.48 -14.92
CA LEU A 422 -19.71 18.71 -14.91
C LEU A 422 -20.17 19.44 -16.17
N TYR A 423 -19.50 20.53 -16.55
CA TYR A 423 -19.80 21.27 -17.78
C TYR A 423 -19.65 20.39 -19.02
N GLY A 424 -18.53 19.70 -19.15
CA GLY A 424 -18.25 18.82 -20.29
C GLY A 424 -19.25 17.67 -20.43
N SER A 425 -19.80 17.17 -19.33
CA SER A 425 -20.86 16.14 -19.35
C SER A 425 -22.19 16.63 -19.92
N ARG A 426 -22.42 17.94 -19.94
CA ARG A 426 -23.66 18.58 -20.39
C ARG A 426 -23.59 19.18 -21.80
N HIS A 427 -22.37 19.38 -22.31
CA HIS A 427 -22.10 19.98 -23.62
C HIS A 427 -21.34 19.00 -24.51
N ASN A 428 -22.01 18.38 -25.45
CA ASN A 428 -21.46 17.31 -26.31
C ASN A 428 -20.34 17.78 -27.25
N ASP A 429 -20.27 19.07 -27.55
CA ASP A 429 -19.27 19.69 -28.41
C ASP A 429 -18.08 20.29 -27.67
N THR A 430 -18.17 20.31 -26.33
CA THR A 430 -17.14 20.91 -25.47
C THR A 430 -16.23 19.85 -24.89
N THR A 431 -14.94 20.09 -25.00
CA THR A 431 -13.93 19.34 -24.23
C THR A 431 -13.00 20.30 -23.49
N PHE A 432 -12.38 19.79 -22.46
CA PHE A 432 -11.31 20.48 -21.73
C PHE A 432 -10.01 19.67 -21.89
N PRO A 433 -9.21 19.93 -22.94
CA PRO A 433 -7.95 19.21 -23.17
C PRO A 433 -7.03 19.26 -21.97
N VAL A 434 -6.97 20.37 -21.23
CA VAL A 434 -6.22 20.49 -19.98
C VAL A 434 -6.67 19.49 -18.91
N TYR A 435 -7.97 19.25 -18.79
CA TYR A 435 -8.52 18.27 -17.84
C TYR A 435 -8.27 16.84 -18.33
N ASN A 436 -8.43 16.59 -19.62
CA ASN A 436 -8.18 15.28 -20.22
C ASN A 436 -6.71 14.87 -20.11
N ALA A 437 -5.77 15.83 -20.25
CA ALA A 437 -4.35 15.59 -20.00
C ALA A 437 -4.08 15.13 -18.56
N ILE A 438 -4.73 15.75 -17.56
CA ILE A 438 -4.64 15.30 -16.17
C ILE A 438 -5.23 13.90 -15.99
N ALA A 439 -6.37 13.61 -16.60
CA ALA A 439 -7.00 12.29 -16.50
C ALA A 439 -6.13 11.18 -17.12
N THR A 440 -5.49 11.46 -18.26
CA THR A 440 -4.52 10.57 -18.89
C THR A 440 -3.31 10.34 -17.97
N TYR A 441 -2.72 11.41 -17.46
CA TYR A 441 -1.61 11.35 -16.51
C TYR A 441 -1.95 10.52 -15.27
N ALA A 442 -3.15 10.70 -14.71
CA ALA A 442 -3.64 9.94 -13.55
C ALA A 442 -3.77 8.43 -13.84
N GLY A 443 -4.13 8.05 -15.09
CA GLY A 443 -4.17 6.66 -15.53
C GLY A 443 -2.78 6.00 -15.61
N GLU A 444 -1.78 6.77 -16.03
CA GLU A 444 -0.38 6.32 -16.14
C GLU A 444 0.35 6.34 -14.79
N HIS A 445 -0.03 7.26 -13.91
CA HIS A 445 0.57 7.50 -12.60
C HIS A 445 -0.51 7.48 -11.50
N PRO A 446 -1.08 6.32 -11.17
CA PRO A 446 -2.16 6.23 -10.21
C PRO A 446 -1.73 6.74 -8.84
N ALA A 447 -2.54 7.64 -8.29
CA ALA A 447 -2.33 8.20 -6.96
C ALA A 447 -2.73 7.16 -5.89
N PRO A 448 -2.03 7.13 -4.73
CA PRO A 448 -2.33 6.19 -3.66
C PRO A 448 -3.68 6.48 -2.99
N ALA A 449 -4.26 5.46 -2.38
CA ALA A 449 -5.43 5.62 -1.52
C ALA A 449 -5.10 6.60 -0.36
N GLY A 450 -6.05 7.44 0.00
CA GLY A 450 -5.86 8.50 1.00
C GLY A 450 -5.23 9.78 0.44
N SER A 451 -5.18 9.93 -0.90
CA SER A 451 -4.92 11.19 -1.59
C SER A 451 -6.13 11.64 -2.39
N SER A 452 -6.16 12.91 -2.77
CA SER A 452 -7.25 13.47 -3.58
C SER A 452 -7.33 12.93 -5.01
N GLY A 453 -6.31 12.14 -5.45
CA GLY A 453 -6.06 11.98 -6.87
C GLY A 453 -5.51 13.25 -7.52
N TRP A 454 -5.10 13.12 -8.79
CA TRP A 454 -4.53 14.23 -9.56
C TRP A 454 -5.60 15.18 -10.06
N PHE A 455 -5.33 16.50 -9.96
CA PHE A 455 -6.19 17.54 -10.51
C PHE A 455 -5.38 18.69 -11.12
N LEU A 456 -6.04 19.52 -11.94
CA LEU A 456 -5.46 20.71 -12.54
C LEU A 456 -5.35 21.81 -11.49
N PRO A 457 -4.16 22.31 -11.17
CA PRO A 457 -3.99 23.33 -10.13
C PRO A 457 -4.65 24.66 -10.49
N GLY A 458 -5.12 25.36 -9.49
CA GLY A 458 -5.51 26.74 -9.59
C GLY A 458 -4.30 27.68 -9.67
N LYS A 459 -4.54 28.94 -10.02
CA LYS A 459 -3.47 29.95 -10.12
C LYS A 459 -2.72 30.17 -8.80
N ASN A 460 -3.42 30.10 -7.67
CA ASN A 460 -2.82 30.28 -6.35
C ASN A 460 -1.97 29.08 -5.94
N GLU A 461 -2.37 27.88 -6.30
CA GLU A 461 -1.58 26.66 -6.09
C GLU A 461 -0.29 26.70 -6.94
N LEU A 462 -0.39 27.10 -8.22
CA LEU A 462 0.78 27.32 -9.08
C LEU A 462 1.68 28.45 -8.54
N ALA A 463 1.08 29.49 -7.97
CA ALA A 463 1.84 30.56 -7.34
C ALA A 463 2.58 30.09 -6.09
N THR A 464 1.97 29.21 -5.29
CA THR A 464 2.61 28.60 -4.12
C THR A 464 3.81 27.74 -4.53
N LEU A 465 3.77 27.09 -5.68
CA LEU A 465 4.93 26.41 -6.28
C LEU A 465 6.12 27.33 -6.54
N CYS A 466 5.87 28.63 -6.82
CA CYS A 466 6.95 29.60 -7.00
C CYS A 466 7.51 30.10 -5.67
N PHE A 467 6.63 30.46 -4.75
CA PHE A 467 6.98 31.30 -3.58
C PHE A 467 6.94 30.55 -2.24
N GLY A 468 6.28 29.40 -2.18
CA GLY A 468 6.11 28.64 -0.93
C GLY A 468 5.11 29.23 0.05
N VAL A 469 4.50 30.35 -0.27
CA VAL A 469 3.45 31.01 0.50
C VAL A 469 2.36 31.49 -0.42
N PRO A 470 1.10 31.45 -0.02
CA PRO A 470 0.02 32.04 -0.79
C PRO A 470 0.26 33.53 -0.93
N LYS A 471 0.21 34.04 -2.13
CA LYS A 471 0.29 35.49 -2.39
C LYS A 471 -0.92 35.95 -3.15
N ASN A 472 -1.47 37.07 -2.70
CA ASN A 472 -2.50 37.76 -3.46
C ASN A 472 -1.84 38.53 -4.59
N TYR A 473 -2.05 38.12 -5.82
CA TYR A 473 -1.54 38.79 -7.00
C TYR A 473 -2.56 39.80 -7.46
N THR A 474 -2.31 41.04 -7.16
CA THR A 474 -2.98 42.16 -7.80
C THR A 474 -2.10 42.66 -8.94
N GLU A 475 -2.51 42.35 -10.16
CA GLU A 475 -2.12 42.95 -11.42
C GLU A 475 -0.76 42.63 -12.05
N GLU A 476 -0.80 42.46 -13.37
CA GLU A 476 0.30 42.41 -14.29
C GLU A 476 1.17 43.66 -14.14
N GLY A 477 2.44 43.51 -13.81
CA GLY A 477 3.41 44.58 -13.77
C GLY A 477 4.00 44.96 -12.43
N SER A 478 3.61 44.31 -11.34
CA SER A 478 4.26 44.54 -10.05
C SER A 478 5.64 43.91 -9.99
N THR A 479 6.63 44.63 -9.53
CA THR A 479 8.05 44.32 -9.39
C THR A 479 8.38 43.12 -8.48
N TYR A 480 7.38 42.34 -8.06
CA TYR A 480 7.56 41.15 -7.20
C TYR A 480 8.13 39.93 -7.92
N TYR A 481 8.44 40.07 -9.19
CA TYR A 481 8.82 38.97 -10.08
C TYR A 481 10.18 38.34 -9.80
N TYR A 482 11.07 38.96 -9.08
CA TYR A 482 12.47 38.54 -9.09
C TYR A 482 13.06 38.10 -7.75
N GLU A 483 12.40 38.37 -6.64
CA GLU A 483 13.09 38.24 -5.35
C GLU A 483 12.83 36.96 -4.58
N ASN A 484 11.82 36.12 -4.93
CA ASN A 484 11.43 35.02 -4.09
C ASN A 484 10.97 33.75 -4.83
N LEU A 485 11.81 33.19 -5.72
CA LEU A 485 11.61 31.82 -6.26
C LEU A 485 12.00 30.72 -5.25
N GLN A 486 11.88 30.99 -3.97
CA GLN A 486 12.43 30.10 -2.93
C GLN A 486 11.88 28.67 -3.02
N MET A 487 10.59 28.52 -3.31
CA MET A 487 9.99 27.21 -3.41
C MET A 487 10.36 26.52 -4.71
N LEU A 488 10.28 27.22 -5.84
CA LEU A 488 10.67 26.65 -7.14
C LEU A 488 12.14 26.21 -7.16
N ASN A 489 13.03 27.04 -6.58
CA ASN A 489 14.45 26.72 -6.42
C ASN A 489 14.70 25.53 -5.49
N LYS A 490 13.75 25.21 -4.62
CA LYS A 490 13.80 24.03 -3.77
C LYS A 490 13.23 22.79 -4.46
N ILE A 491 12.17 22.93 -5.24
CA ILE A 491 11.42 21.84 -5.88
C ILE A 491 12.13 21.32 -7.15
N ASN A 492 12.56 22.22 -8.04
CA ASN A 492 13.16 21.82 -9.32
C ASN A 492 14.40 20.92 -9.17
N PRO A 493 15.36 21.20 -8.26
CA PRO A 493 16.48 20.30 -8.05
C PRO A 493 16.03 18.89 -7.60
N GLN A 494 14.94 18.78 -6.84
CA GLN A 494 14.40 17.50 -6.41
C GLN A 494 13.75 16.76 -7.59
N ILE A 495 12.98 17.47 -8.42
CA ILE A 495 12.39 16.91 -9.64
C ILE A 495 13.50 16.40 -10.58
N ALA A 496 14.53 17.21 -10.85
CA ALA A 496 15.65 16.84 -11.69
C ALA A 496 16.43 15.62 -11.13
N MET A 497 16.62 15.57 -9.81
CA MET A 497 17.31 14.47 -9.14
C MET A 497 16.58 13.14 -9.29
N ALA A 498 15.25 13.16 -9.36
CA ALA A 498 14.40 12.01 -9.60
C ALA A 498 14.07 11.81 -11.10
N SER A 499 14.82 12.45 -11.99
CA SER A 499 14.67 12.36 -13.46
C SER A 499 13.31 12.84 -14.00
N GLY A 500 12.64 13.73 -13.27
CA GLY A 500 11.43 14.38 -13.72
C GLY A 500 11.69 15.65 -14.57
N ASN A 501 10.62 16.21 -15.11
CA ASN A 501 10.70 17.47 -15.86
C ASN A 501 10.64 18.67 -14.92
N GLU A 502 11.68 19.49 -14.91
CA GLU A 502 11.69 20.73 -14.14
C GLU A 502 10.52 21.65 -14.52
N LEU A 503 10.00 22.36 -13.54
CA LEU A 503 8.93 23.34 -13.70
C LEU A 503 9.51 24.62 -14.32
N ILE A 504 9.36 24.77 -15.63
CA ILE A 504 9.89 25.87 -16.43
C ILE A 504 8.86 26.33 -17.45
N GLY A 505 8.65 27.64 -17.57
CA GLY A 505 7.79 28.24 -18.58
C GLY A 505 6.35 28.38 -18.12
N GLU A 506 5.42 28.26 -19.06
CA GLU A 506 4.04 28.70 -18.92
C GLU A 506 3.08 27.51 -18.78
N TYR A 507 2.26 27.56 -17.74
CA TYR A 507 1.31 26.49 -17.39
C TYR A 507 -0.12 27.04 -17.32
N TRP A 508 -1.07 26.29 -17.88
CA TRP A 508 -2.46 26.56 -17.63
C TRP A 508 -2.81 26.33 -16.15
N SER A 509 -3.62 27.22 -15.61
CA SER A 509 -4.33 26.98 -14.35
C SER A 509 -5.78 26.56 -14.64
N SER A 510 -6.48 26.08 -13.63
CA SER A 510 -7.91 25.76 -13.73
C SER A 510 -8.82 27.00 -13.78
N ASN A 511 -8.27 28.19 -13.59
CA ASN A 511 -9.03 29.44 -13.53
C ASN A 511 -9.34 30.00 -14.91
N GLU A 512 -10.56 30.50 -15.08
CA GLU A 512 -11.06 31.10 -16.32
C GLU A 512 -11.84 32.39 -16.08
N SER A 513 -12.07 33.14 -17.14
CA SER A 513 -12.96 34.29 -17.16
C SER A 513 -13.48 34.51 -18.60
N GLY A 514 -14.69 34.05 -18.86
CA GLY A 514 -15.29 34.12 -20.21
C GLY A 514 -14.45 33.43 -21.28
N THR A 515 -14.00 34.17 -22.27
CA THR A 515 -13.21 33.66 -23.43
C THR A 515 -11.74 33.40 -23.12
N VAL A 516 -11.27 33.74 -21.91
CA VAL A 516 -9.88 33.62 -21.50
C VAL A 516 -9.72 32.72 -20.28
N ALA A 517 -8.54 32.12 -20.14
CA ALA A 517 -8.14 31.39 -18.97
C ALA A 517 -6.81 31.92 -18.42
N TRP A 518 -6.54 31.67 -17.15
CA TRP A 518 -5.33 32.09 -16.51
C TRP A 518 -4.18 31.12 -16.79
N ARG A 519 -3.08 31.67 -17.30
CA ARG A 519 -1.81 30.97 -17.36
C ARG A 519 -0.84 31.56 -16.35
N VAL A 520 -0.02 30.70 -15.78
CA VAL A 520 1.04 31.07 -14.85
C VAL A 520 2.40 30.76 -15.49
N ASN A 521 3.29 31.76 -15.52
CA ASN A 521 4.68 31.54 -15.89
C ASN A 521 5.48 31.33 -14.60
N LEU A 522 6.17 30.21 -14.51
CA LEU A 522 6.92 29.84 -13.31
C LEU A 522 8.33 30.42 -13.28
N ALA A 523 8.92 30.73 -14.45
CA ALA A 523 10.26 31.32 -14.55
C ALA A 523 10.44 32.14 -15.83
N PRO A 524 10.42 33.48 -15.79
CA PRO A 524 10.18 34.34 -14.63
C PRO A 524 8.73 34.27 -14.16
N PRO A 525 8.48 34.35 -12.84
CA PRO A 525 7.13 34.20 -12.32
C PRO A 525 6.23 35.34 -12.81
N GLY A 526 5.02 34.94 -13.17
CA GLY A 526 4.01 35.89 -13.62
C GLY A 526 2.74 35.18 -14.03
N TYR A 527 1.64 35.88 -14.06
CA TYR A 527 0.38 35.31 -14.57
C TYR A 527 -0.38 36.38 -15.35
N ASN A 528 -1.08 35.94 -16.36
CA ASN A 528 -2.03 36.73 -17.10
C ASN A 528 -3.09 35.82 -17.73
N THR A 529 -4.13 36.43 -18.26
CA THR A 529 -5.14 35.75 -19.04
C THR A 529 -4.72 35.59 -20.49
N LYS A 530 -5.09 34.49 -21.09
CA LYS A 530 -4.87 34.17 -22.49
C LYS A 530 -6.14 33.54 -23.09
N PRO A 531 -6.36 33.68 -24.40
CA PRO A 531 -7.43 32.97 -25.09
C PRO A 531 -7.40 31.46 -24.75
N LYS A 532 -8.53 30.87 -24.47
CA LYS A 532 -8.64 29.44 -24.18
C LYS A 532 -8.18 28.54 -25.35
N THR A 533 -8.09 29.10 -26.54
CA THR A 533 -7.57 28.47 -27.76
C THR A 533 -6.06 28.43 -27.86
N ASP A 534 -5.35 29.24 -27.07
CA ASP A 534 -3.89 29.17 -26.97
C ASP A 534 -3.46 27.85 -26.34
N THR A 535 -2.18 27.50 -26.53
CA THR A 535 -1.65 26.23 -25.99
C THR A 535 -0.51 26.47 -25.02
N TYR A 536 -0.63 25.89 -23.82
CA TYR A 536 0.39 25.94 -22.78
C TYR A 536 0.56 24.56 -22.12
N LYS A 537 1.57 24.45 -21.27
CA LYS A 537 1.84 23.22 -20.51
C LYS A 537 0.73 22.94 -19.49
N VAL A 538 0.62 21.68 -19.11
CA VAL A 538 -0.28 21.19 -18.06
C VAL A 538 0.53 20.40 -17.05
N ARG A 539 0.41 20.74 -15.77
CA ARG A 539 1.03 20.02 -14.66
C ARG A 539 -0.01 19.63 -13.63
N ALA A 540 0.06 18.39 -13.18
CA ALA A 540 -0.85 17.89 -12.15
C ALA A 540 -0.36 18.20 -10.74
N VAL A 541 -1.31 18.37 -9.82
CA VAL A 541 -1.07 18.38 -8.37
C VAL A 541 -2.04 17.44 -7.69
N LEU A 542 -1.71 17.00 -6.48
CA LEU A 542 -2.61 16.27 -5.60
C LEU A 542 -2.47 16.76 -4.15
N ALA A 543 -3.49 16.50 -3.34
CA ALA A 543 -3.48 16.66 -1.89
C ALA A 543 -3.38 15.30 -1.19
N PHE A 544 -2.77 15.26 0.01
CA PHE A 544 -2.61 14.03 0.80
C PHE A 544 -2.69 14.29 2.31
#